data_b97e24c3702e049e842e8baf68b57a33
#
_entry.id   b97e24c3702e049e842e8baf68b57a33
#
_cell.length_a   1.000
_cell.length_b   1.000
_cell.length_c   1.000
_cell.angle_alpha   90.00
_cell.angle_beta   90.00
_cell.angle_gamma   90.00
#
_symmetry.space_group_name_H-M   'P 1'
#
loop_
_entity.id
_entity.type
_entity.pdbx_description
1 polymer ?
#
loop_
_entity_poly.entity_id
_entity_poly.type
_entity_poly.pdbx_seq_one_letter_code
_entity_poly.pdbx_strand_id
1 'polypeptide(L)'
;MFALSAILSGCNSGATKEAAPSTPSAALTMKDGKYDPPVTISYLRPWGPDVKFKSGEDQDNNVHTKWAKDTLGIDLKNQWISPSTNNAFETKLRLSLASNAEMPDIISYRGEFNLVRELIETGKFVDAGELFDKYASDTWKAAMNEDPSVWYPYMQDGKRIGIPILDYSYNGDPVMWIREDWMKKLNLKAPETLADLETIMDAFTNQDPDGNGKKDTYGLTIGFKNWLNTWMSDAGWIFGAYGTMPNQWNLNADGKLEYGSVNPGTKQALATLHDWMQKGYIPEEAGVYDETKASEEFTAGKAGIVVGPHWMPSWPLEDVKKNDPKAEYKAYPIPSGPDGKAGRHGTSNGNGVVLINKDMKNPEAFFTYQNYLFDHYANPKAGDVFENGFAEGYDWAMKDGKPTTDASATGGYAPEKYTLTFDGARIPSLSMETLAKLASGEEATTPFEKKIKSGVPQPMIDAAKIVLDQKDIAMNQMFTGAPTMTMQMNNDILSKMEKDTFSQIIYGKAPVDAFDKFVENWNASGGEQITKEVNEWYQSVSAKK
;
A
#
# COMPACT_ATOMS: atom_id res chain seq x y z
N MET A 1 32.39 4.36 71.76
CA MET A 1 31.96 3.40 72.77
C MET A 1 31.15 2.29 72.13
N PHE A 2 31.68 1.04 72.27
CA PHE A 2 31.02 -0.26 72.08
C PHE A 2 30.35 -0.58 70.72
N ALA A 3 30.53 -1.67 70.12
CA ALA A 3 31.43 -2.85 70.17
C ALA A 3 30.89 -3.84 69.17
N LEU A 4 31.81 -4.36 68.36
CA LEU A 4 31.87 -5.65 67.73
C LEU A 4 30.88 -6.71 68.22
N SER A 5 30.33 -7.49 67.28
CA SER A 5 30.46 -8.96 67.37
C SER A 5 30.21 -9.56 65.96
N ALA A 6 31.22 -10.19 65.44
CA ALA A 6 31.17 -11.17 64.35
C ALA A 6 30.75 -12.53 64.90
N ILE A 7 29.95 -13.27 64.13
CA ILE A 7 29.94 -14.75 64.22
C ILE A 7 29.92 -15.32 62.81
N LEU A 8 30.96 -16.10 62.54
CA LEU A 8 31.11 -17.01 61.40
C LEU A 8 30.29 -18.28 61.57
N SER A 9 29.99 -18.83 60.44
CA SER A 9 29.96 -20.24 60.05
C SER A 9 28.60 -20.86 59.76
N GLY A 10 28.59 -21.48 58.61
CA GLY A 10 27.58 -22.42 58.20
C GLY A 10 27.67 -22.72 56.69
N CYS A 11 28.70 -23.50 56.29
CA CYS A 11 28.65 -24.21 55.01
C CYS A 11 27.41 -25.09 54.98
N ASN A 12 26.61 -24.94 53.95
CA ASN A 12 25.70 -25.99 53.52
C ASN A 12 25.71 -26.15 52.02
N SER A 13 26.05 -27.34 51.62
CA SER A 13 26.19 -27.93 50.31
C SER A 13 25.07 -27.54 49.35
N GLY A 14 25.46 -27.05 48.19
CA GLY A 14 24.58 -26.82 47.04
C GLY A 14 23.97 -28.14 46.56
N ALA A 15 22.68 -28.22 46.61
CA ALA A 15 21.92 -29.14 45.78
C ALA A 15 21.65 -28.41 44.47
N THR A 16 22.35 -28.78 43.41
CA THR A 16 21.98 -28.51 42.03
C THR A 16 20.59 -29.09 41.81
N LYS A 17 19.58 -28.21 41.71
CA LYS A 17 18.31 -28.63 41.12
C LYS A 17 18.60 -28.99 39.65
N GLU A 18 18.67 -30.28 39.37
CA GLU A 18 18.48 -30.80 38.02
C GLU A 18 17.20 -30.21 37.48
N ALA A 19 17.33 -29.49 36.34
CA ALA A 19 16.18 -29.09 35.54
C ALA A 19 15.41 -30.38 35.19
N ALA A 20 14.14 -30.41 35.53
CA ALA A 20 13.26 -31.50 35.10
C ALA A 20 13.39 -31.68 33.57
N PRO A 21 13.48 -32.92 33.08
CA PRO A 21 13.56 -33.17 31.66
C PRO A 21 12.32 -32.53 30.99
N SER A 22 12.56 -31.63 30.05
CA SER A 22 11.51 -31.09 29.18
C SER A 22 10.82 -32.29 28.54
N THR A 23 9.53 -32.45 28.83
CA THR A 23 8.68 -33.42 28.15
C THR A 23 8.85 -33.19 26.64
N PRO A 24 9.14 -34.20 25.81
CA PRO A 24 9.20 -34.05 24.39
C PRO A 24 7.88 -33.43 23.91
N SER A 25 7.93 -32.32 23.19
CA SER A 25 6.74 -31.77 22.53
C SER A 25 6.11 -32.91 21.77
N ALA A 26 4.84 -33.24 22.05
CA ALA A 26 4.11 -34.23 21.26
C ALA A 26 4.23 -33.83 19.80
N ALA A 27 4.63 -34.77 18.95
CA ALA A 27 4.71 -34.50 17.52
C ALA A 27 3.36 -33.98 17.03
N LEU A 28 3.38 -32.84 16.34
CA LEU A 28 2.18 -32.28 15.73
C LEU A 28 1.56 -33.33 14.83
N THR A 29 0.32 -33.68 15.11
CA THR A 29 -0.45 -34.57 14.26
C THR A 29 -1.54 -33.77 13.57
N MET A 30 -1.61 -33.92 12.25
CA MET A 30 -2.75 -33.43 11.48
C MET A 30 -3.69 -34.59 11.19
N LYS A 31 -4.96 -34.40 11.51
CA LYS A 31 -6.03 -35.34 11.15
C LYS A 31 -7.04 -34.58 10.27
N ASP A 32 -7.25 -35.07 9.07
CA ASP A 32 -8.19 -34.49 8.10
C ASP A 32 -7.93 -32.99 7.84
N GLY A 33 -6.66 -32.57 7.77
CA GLY A 33 -6.26 -31.18 7.52
C GLY A 33 -6.28 -30.27 8.76
N LYS A 34 -6.60 -30.80 9.94
CA LYS A 34 -6.73 -30.05 11.21
C LYS A 34 -5.70 -30.54 12.22
N TYR A 35 -5.07 -29.62 12.96
CA TYR A 35 -4.19 -29.97 14.08
C TYR A 35 -5.00 -30.51 15.27
N ASP A 36 -4.59 -31.68 15.78
CA ASP A 36 -5.15 -32.30 16.99
C ASP A 36 -4.01 -32.93 17.80
N PRO A 37 -3.68 -32.37 18.97
CA PRO A 37 -4.28 -31.21 19.64
C PRO A 37 -4.04 -29.88 18.88
N PRO A 38 -4.88 -28.86 19.14
CA PRO A 38 -4.73 -27.55 18.51
C PRO A 38 -3.36 -26.90 18.80
N VAL A 39 -2.84 -26.16 17.80
CA VAL A 39 -1.61 -25.37 17.90
C VAL A 39 -1.97 -23.92 18.19
N THR A 40 -1.29 -23.30 19.16
CA THR A 40 -1.42 -21.87 19.40
C THR A 40 -0.37 -21.11 18.62
N ILE A 41 -0.78 -20.03 17.94
CA ILE A 41 0.10 -19.04 17.32
C ILE A 41 -0.13 -17.72 18.06
N SER A 42 0.90 -17.23 18.73
CA SER A 42 0.90 -15.88 19.29
C SER A 42 1.31 -14.87 18.22
N TYR A 43 0.62 -13.72 18.14
CA TYR A 43 0.93 -12.75 17.12
C TYR A 43 0.78 -11.30 17.57
N LEU A 44 1.40 -10.40 16.81
CA LEU A 44 1.21 -8.95 16.90
C LEU A 44 0.86 -8.37 15.53
N ARG A 45 -0.10 -7.46 15.53
CA ARG A 45 -0.42 -6.61 14.40
C ARG A 45 -1.07 -5.31 14.90
N PRO A 46 -0.90 -4.18 14.17
CA PRO A 46 -1.69 -2.98 14.43
C PRO A 46 -3.16 -3.20 14.04
N TRP A 47 -4.10 -2.68 14.86
CA TRP A 47 -5.52 -2.77 14.59
C TRP A 47 -6.06 -1.41 14.12
N GLY A 48 -6.59 -1.37 12.89
CA GLY A 48 -7.15 -0.15 12.28
C GLY A 48 -8.46 0.30 12.95
N PRO A 49 -8.75 1.61 12.95
CA PRO A 49 -10.00 2.15 13.49
C PRO A 49 -11.24 1.76 12.67
N ASP A 50 -11.02 1.32 11.45
CA ASP A 50 -12.05 0.83 10.51
C ASP A 50 -12.43 -0.64 10.73
N VAL A 51 -11.72 -1.35 11.61
CA VAL A 51 -12.03 -2.75 11.95
C VAL A 51 -13.18 -2.78 12.96
N LYS A 52 -14.32 -3.29 12.52
CA LYS A 52 -15.54 -3.40 13.32
C LYS A 52 -15.83 -4.84 13.67
N PHE A 53 -16.18 -5.12 14.93
CA PHE A 53 -16.61 -6.42 15.41
C PHE A 53 -18.10 -6.43 15.75
N LYS A 54 -18.75 -7.57 15.65
CA LYS A 54 -20.10 -7.74 16.14
C LYS A 54 -20.16 -7.60 17.67
N SER A 55 -21.35 -7.29 18.19
CA SER A 55 -21.54 -7.21 19.64
C SER A 55 -21.12 -8.51 20.33
N GLY A 56 -20.21 -8.40 21.31
CA GLY A 56 -19.64 -9.53 22.03
C GLY A 56 -18.41 -10.15 21.38
N GLU A 57 -17.96 -9.66 20.24
CA GLU A 57 -16.69 -10.03 19.62
C GLU A 57 -15.59 -8.99 19.89
N ASP A 58 -14.35 -9.43 19.78
CA ASP A 58 -13.13 -8.63 19.90
C ASP A 58 -11.99 -9.20 19.03
N GLN A 59 -10.78 -8.70 19.20
CA GLN A 59 -9.61 -9.10 18.43
C GLN A 59 -9.21 -10.57 18.61
N ASP A 60 -9.47 -11.16 19.78
CA ASP A 60 -9.13 -12.55 20.11
C ASP A 60 -10.32 -13.52 19.96
N ASN A 61 -11.55 -12.98 19.85
CA ASN A 61 -12.79 -13.73 19.91
C ASN A 61 -13.76 -13.25 18.83
N ASN A 62 -13.62 -13.74 17.61
CA ASN A 62 -14.42 -13.32 16.47
C ASN A 62 -14.60 -14.48 15.47
N VAL A 63 -15.37 -14.24 14.41
CA VAL A 63 -15.66 -15.26 13.41
C VAL A 63 -14.40 -15.84 12.77
N HIS A 64 -13.35 -15.05 12.58
CA HIS A 64 -12.10 -15.48 11.96
C HIS A 64 -11.27 -16.38 12.92
N THR A 65 -11.06 -15.97 14.19
CA THR A 65 -10.32 -16.79 15.15
C THR A 65 -11.04 -18.11 15.44
N LYS A 66 -12.38 -18.07 15.46
CA LYS A 66 -13.22 -19.26 15.56
C LYS A 66 -13.05 -20.18 14.35
N TRP A 67 -13.10 -19.65 13.13
CA TRP A 67 -12.85 -20.42 11.91
C TRP A 67 -11.47 -21.09 11.92
N ALA A 68 -10.41 -20.36 12.24
CA ALA A 68 -9.05 -20.91 12.29
C ALA A 68 -8.95 -22.08 13.27
N LYS A 69 -9.57 -21.96 14.43
CA LYS A 69 -9.59 -23.02 15.45
C LYS A 69 -10.45 -24.21 15.03
N ASP A 70 -11.66 -23.96 14.54
CA ASP A 70 -12.62 -25.03 14.23
C ASP A 70 -12.22 -25.80 12.96
N THR A 71 -11.66 -25.12 11.96
CA THR A 71 -11.29 -25.72 10.67
C THR A 71 -9.86 -26.25 10.69
N LEU A 72 -8.90 -25.49 11.17
CA LEU A 72 -7.47 -25.82 11.07
C LEU A 72 -6.86 -26.33 12.37
N GLY A 73 -7.55 -26.18 13.51
CA GLY A 73 -6.99 -26.47 14.83
C GLY A 73 -5.91 -25.47 15.22
N ILE A 74 -6.01 -24.22 14.75
CA ILE A 74 -5.05 -23.14 15.03
C ILE A 74 -5.73 -22.12 15.95
N ASP A 75 -5.21 -21.97 17.17
CA ASP A 75 -5.69 -21.01 18.16
C ASP A 75 -4.84 -19.73 18.08
N LEU A 76 -5.41 -18.66 17.48
CA LEU A 76 -4.74 -17.37 17.27
C LEU A 76 -4.87 -16.50 18.51
N LYS A 77 -3.76 -15.94 19.02
CA LYS A 77 -3.72 -15.11 20.22
C LYS A 77 -2.90 -13.85 20.04
N ASN A 78 -3.49 -12.68 20.26
CA ASN A 78 -2.70 -11.46 20.35
C ASN A 78 -1.79 -11.51 21.58
N GLN A 79 -0.48 -11.29 21.41
CA GLN A 79 0.45 -11.11 22.54
C GLN A 79 0.03 -9.86 23.35
N TRP A 80 -0.34 -8.81 22.65
CA TRP A 80 -1.00 -7.62 23.16
C TRP A 80 -1.71 -6.90 22.01
N ILE A 81 -2.67 -6.05 22.36
CA ILE A 81 -3.47 -5.30 21.40
C ILE A 81 -3.06 -3.82 21.40
N SER A 82 -2.95 -3.20 20.24
CA SER A 82 -2.70 -1.77 20.07
C SER A 82 -3.33 -1.27 18.77
N PRO A 83 -3.88 -0.03 18.76
CA PRO A 83 -4.38 0.59 17.54
C PRO A 83 -3.22 0.97 16.61
N SER A 84 -3.54 1.12 15.32
CA SER A 84 -2.62 1.62 14.29
C SER A 84 -2.49 3.16 14.26
N THR A 85 -3.28 3.87 15.07
CA THR A 85 -3.30 5.33 15.09
C THR A 85 -2.25 5.92 16.01
N ASN A 86 -1.77 7.13 15.68
CA ASN A 86 -0.84 7.92 16.52
C ASN A 86 0.46 7.19 16.87
N ASN A 87 0.94 6.32 16.01
CA ASN A 87 2.15 5.49 16.23
C ASN A 87 2.11 4.68 17.55
N ALA A 88 0.90 4.32 18.02
CA ALA A 88 0.76 3.63 19.29
C ALA A 88 1.32 2.20 19.25
N PHE A 89 1.12 1.51 18.14
CA PHE A 89 1.67 0.16 17.92
C PHE A 89 3.20 0.21 17.86
N GLU A 90 3.75 1.10 17.02
CA GLU A 90 5.18 1.28 16.80
C GLU A 90 5.92 1.62 18.11
N THR A 91 5.36 2.56 18.87
CA THR A 91 5.90 2.95 20.18
C THR A 91 5.94 1.78 21.14
N LYS A 92 4.83 1.02 21.24
CA LYS A 92 4.75 -0.13 22.13
C LYS A 92 5.69 -1.25 21.72
N LEU A 93 5.83 -1.49 20.40
CA LEU A 93 6.73 -2.51 19.86
C LEU A 93 8.21 -2.15 20.12
N ARG A 94 8.62 -0.88 19.91
CA ARG A 94 9.97 -0.41 20.25
C ARG A 94 10.27 -0.52 21.74
N LEU A 95 9.31 -0.22 22.60
CA LEU A 95 9.45 -0.43 24.06
C LEU A 95 9.62 -1.91 24.40
N SER A 96 8.88 -2.80 23.76
CA SER A 96 9.01 -4.26 23.96
C SER A 96 10.41 -4.75 23.52
N LEU A 97 10.92 -4.26 22.40
CA LEU A 97 12.29 -4.54 21.95
C LEU A 97 13.34 -4.04 22.94
N ALA A 98 13.23 -2.78 23.38
CA ALA A 98 14.18 -2.15 24.31
C ALA A 98 14.21 -2.82 25.69
N SER A 99 13.08 -3.34 26.14
CA SER A 99 12.96 -4.06 27.41
C SER A 99 13.30 -5.56 27.31
N ASN A 100 13.67 -6.06 26.14
CA ASN A 100 13.88 -7.48 25.88
C ASN A 100 12.66 -8.35 26.27
N ALA A 101 11.45 -7.81 26.08
CA ALA A 101 10.22 -8.55 26.31
C ALA A 101 10.14 -9.78 25.39
N GLU A 102 9.40 -10.79 25.84
CA GLU A 102 9.11 -11.96 25.01
C GLU A 102 8.41 -11.54 23.73
N MET A 103 8.94 -12.00 22.59
CA MET A 103 8.39 -11.69 21.27
C MET A 103 7.37 -12.77 20.88
N PRO A 104 6.29 -12.41 20.16
CA PRO A 104 5.32 -13.38 19.66
C PRO A 104 5.94 -14.31 18.63
N ASP A 105 5.22 -15.37 18.28
CA ASP A 105 5.57 -16.25 17.17
C ASP A 105 5.60 -15.50 15.83
N ILE A 106 4.68 -14.55 15.63
CA ILE A 106 4.51 -13.81 14.40
C ILE A 106 4.32 -12.32 14.67
N ILE A 107 5.00 -11.49 13.86
CA ILE A 107 4.67 -10.07 13.70
C ILE A 107 4.21 -9.84 12.28
N SER A 108 2.96 -9.40 12.12
CA SER A 108 2.43 -8.90 10.84
C SER A 108 2.40 -7.38 10.90
N TYR A 109 3.07 -6.72 9.97
CA TYR A 109 3.19 -5.27 10.02
C TYR A 109 3.03 -4.62 8.65
N ARG A 110 2.26 -3.54 8.63
CA ARG A 110 2.06 -2.61 7.51
C ARG A 110 2.22 -1.21 8.07
N GLY A 111 3.28 -0.49 7.67
CA GLY A 111 3.60 0.84 8.19
C GLY A 111 5.04 1.25 7.93
N GLU A 112 5.68 1.89 8.90
CA GLU A 112 7.03 2.44 8.78
C GLU A 112 8.07 1.40 8.38
N PHE A 113 8.69 1.58 7.23
CA PHE A 113 9.72 0.66 6.75
C PHE A 113 10.94 0.60 7.69
N ASN A 114 11.29 1.72 8.33
CA ASN A 114 12.40 1.77 9.29
C ASN A 114 12.17 0.82 10.47
N LEU A 115 10.94 0.71 10.99
CA LEU A 115 10.63 -0.25 12.05
C LEU A 115 10.82 -1.70 11.59
N VAL A 116 10.46 -2.01 10.34
CA VAL A 116 10.69 -3.36 9.77
C VAL A 116 12.20 -3.66 9.74
N ARG A 117 13.01 -2.69 9.37
CA ARG A 117 14.47 -2.83 9.38
C ARG A 117 15.03 -3.02 10.78
N GLU A 118 14.58 -2.19 11.74
CA GLU A 118 14.95 -2.36 13.15
C GLU A 118 14.64 -3.79 13.65
N LEU A 119 13.47 -4.32 13.30
CA LEU A 119 13.08 -5.70 13.66
C LEU A 119 14.02 -6.74 13.03
N ILE A 120 14.27 -6.66 11.72
CA ILE A 120 15.13 -7.59 10.99
C ILE A 120 16.54 -7.57 11.59
N GLU A 121 17.10 -6.40 11.89
CA GLU A 121 18.44 -6.21 12.44
C GLU A 121 18.61 -6.78 13.86
N THR A 122 17.51 -7.02 14.59
CA THR A 122 17.57 -7.72 15.90
C THR A 122 18.10 -9.15 15.79
N GLY A 123 18.06 -9.76 14.61
CA GLY A 123 18.40 -11.18 14.40
C GLY A 123 17.47 -12.16 15.13
N LYS A 124 16.27 -11.73 15.53
CA LYS A 124 15.28 -12.57 16.24
C LYS A 124 14.37 -13.35 15.28
N PHE A 125 14.44 -13.12 13.98
CA PHE A 125 13.57 -13.74 12.98
C PHE A 125 14.33 -14.74 12.10
N VAL A 126 13.61 -15.73 11.58
CA VAL A 126 14.17 -16.79 10.73
C VAL A 126 14.41 -16.31 9.29
N ASP A 127 15.16 -17.08 8.50
CA ASP A 127 15.05 -17.02 7.04
C ASP A 127 13.67 -17.56 6.62
N ALA A 128 12.71 -16.65 6.51
CA ALA A 128 11.33 -17.02 6.18
C ALA A 128 11.18 -17.47 4.73
N GLY A 129 12.15 -17.12 3.86
CA GLY A 129 12.20 -17.58 2.49
C GLY A 129 12.40 -19.10 2.37
N GLU A 130 13.28 -19.69 3.19
CA GLU A 130 13.45 -21.16 3.23
C GLU A 130 12.16 -21.87 3.66
N LEU A 131 11.46 -21.33 4.66
CA LEU A 131 10.17 -21.87 5.10
C LEU A 131 9.10 -21.72 4.03
N PHE A 132 9.07 -20.56 3.34
CA PHE A 132 8.15 -20.32 2.23
C PHE A 132 8.35 -21.33 1.09
N ASP A 133 9.58 -21.53 0.65
CA ASP A 133 9.88 -22.49 -0.42
C ASP A 133 9.46 -23.91 -0.05
N LYS A 134 9.56 -24.26 1.24
CA LYS A 134 9.22 -25.59 1.75
C LYS A 134 7.72 -25.79 1.96
N TYR A 135 7.01 -24.81 2.49
CA TYR A 135 5.67 -25.01 3.03
C TYR A 135 4.56 -24.26 2.31
N ALA A 136 4.87 -23.18 1.53
CA ALA A 136 3.85 -22.43 0.82
C ALA A 136 3.18 -23.27 -0.27
N SER A 137 1.87 -23.10 -0.46
CA SER A 137 1.11 -23.76 -1.53
C SER A 137 1.53 -23.27 -2.91
N ASP A 138 1.20 -24.05 -3.94
CA ASP A 138 1.50 -23.67 -5.33
C ASP A 138 0.76 -22.38 -5.71
N THR A 139 -0.47 -22.17 -5.22
CA THR A 139 -1.23 -20.94 -5.43
C THR A 139 -0.51 -19.73 -4.85
N TRP A 140 -0.03 -19.83 -3.60
CA TRP A 140 0.69 -18.73 -2.96
C TRP A 140 2.05 -18.47 -3.62
N LYS A 141 2.79 -19.52 -3.98
CA LYS A 141 4.04 -19.40 -4.74
C LYS A 141 3.84 -18.74 -6.11
N ALA A 142 2.77 -19.10 -6.82
CA ALA A 142 2.44 -18.48 -8.09
C ALA A 142 2.13 -16.99 -7.93
N ALA A 143 1.31 -16.63 -6.94
CA ALA A 143 0.99 -15.23 -6.64
C ALA A 143 2.24 -14.41 -6.27
N MET A 144 3.16 -14.97 -5.47
CA MET A 144 4.41 -14.31 -5.09
C MET A 144 5.36 -14.12 -6.28
N ASN A 145 5.31 -15.03 -7.25
CA ASN A 145 6.17 -15.00 -8.44
C ASN A 145 5.66 -14.06 -9.54
N GLU A 146 4.46 -13.47 -9.40
CA GLU A 146 4.01 -12.43 -10.33
C GLU A 146 4.94 -11.19 -10.26
N ASP A 147 5.49 -10.89 -9.08
CA ASP A 147 6.50 -9.86 -8.89
C ASP A 147 7.52 -10.27 -7.79
N PRO A 148 8.62 -10.95 -8.15
CA PRO A 148 9.63 -11.34 -7.16
C PRO A 148 10.30 -10.18 -6.44
N SER A 149 10.19 -8.95 -6.94
CA SER A 149 10.81 -7.76 -6.32
C SER A 149 10.18 -7.41 -4.97
N VAL A 150 8.98 -7.91 -4.66
CA VAL A 150 8.31 -7.72 -3.36
C VAL A 150 9.13 -8.24 -2.17
N TRP A 151 10.06 -9.16 -2.41
CA TRP A 151 10.96 -9.67 -1.38
C TRP A 151 12.10 -8.71 -1.03
N TYR A 152 12.52 -7.82 -1.95
CA TYR A 152 13.73 -7.01 -1.80
C TYR A 152 13.77 -6.16 -0.52
N PRO A 153 12.66 -5.52 -0.08
CA PRO A 153 12.64 -4.75 1.16
C PRO A 153 13.01 -5.55 2.41
N TYR A 154 12.78 -6.87 2.37
CA TYR A 154 12.86 -7.76 3.52
C TYR A 154 14.06 -8.72 3.47
N MET A 155 15.00 -8.44 2.56
CA MET A 155 16.24 -9.21 2.43
C MET A 155 17.35 -8.64 3.32
N GLN A 156 18.11 -9.55 3.93
CA GLN A 156 19.34 -9.24 4.67
C GLN A 156 20.38 -10.35 4.42
N ASP A 157 21.60 -9.98 4.06
CA ASP A 157 22.71 -10.92 3.81
C ASP A 157 22.36 -12.08 2.85
N GLY A 158 21.53 -11.78 1.85
CA GLY A 158 21.05 -12.75 0.88
C GLY A 158 19.92 -13.67 1.34
N LYS A 159 19.42 -13.49 2.57
CA LYS A 159 18.30 -14.22 3.15
C LYS A 159 17.00 -13.41 3.04
N ARG A 160 15.87 -14.08 2.93
CA ARG A 160 14.53 -13.50 2.88
C ARG A 160 13.90 -13.55 4.27
N ILE A 161 14.20 -12.57 5.13
CA ILE A 161 13.85 -12.57 6.56
C ILE A 161 12.35 -12.37 6.78
N GLY A 162 11.67 -11.60 5.91
CA GLY A 162 10.24 -11.38 6.01
C GLY A 162 9.49 -11.91 4.80
N ILE A 163 8.28 -12.43 5.01
CA ILE A 163 7.38 -12.83 3.91
C ILE A 163 6.54 -11.60 3.52
N PRO A 164 6.61 -11.13 2.27
CA PRO A 164 5.75 -10.04 1.78
C PRO A 164 4.26 -10.36 1.93
N ILE A 165 3.49 -9.41 2.42
CA ILE A 165 2.03 -9.45 2.32
C ILE A 165 1.66 -8.91 0.94
N LEU A 166 0.97 -9.70 0.14
CA LEU A 166 0.60 -9.31 -1.23
C LEU A 166 -0.62 -8.38 -1.25
N ASP A 167 -0.62 -7.46 -2.18
CA ASP A 167 -1.77 -6.63 -2.55
C ASP A 167 -2.13 -6.86 -4.03
N TYR A 168 -3.24 -6.28 -4.48
CA TYR A 168 -3.62 -6.30 -5.88
C TYR A 168 -2.70 -5.39 -6.70
N SER A 169 -2.29 -5.89 -7.87
CA SER A 169 -1.50 -5.14 -8.84
C SER A 169 -2.25 -3.88 -9.29
N TYR A 170 -1.49 -2.83 -9.56
CA TYR A 170 -2.02 -1.54 -10.04
C TYR A 170 -3.03 -0.88 -9.08
N ASN A 171 -3.06 -1.27 -7.81
CA ASN A 171 -4.06 -0.78 -6.86
C ASN A 171 -3.95 0.74 -6.61
N GLY A 172 -2.77 1.30 -6.72
CA GLY A 172 -2.51 2.75 -6.61
C GLY A 172 -2.25 3.44 -7.95
N ASP A 173 -2.22 2.72 -9.07
CA ASP A 173 -1.91 3.30 -10.38
C ASP A 173 -3.02 4.27 -10.82
N PRO A 174 -2.70 5.54 -11.11
CA PRO A 174 -3.71 6.53 -11.37
C PRO A 174 -4.25 6.51 -12.81
N VAL A 175 -5.49 6.97 -12.93
CA VAL A 175 -6.15 7.45 -14.15
C VAL A 175 -6.58 8.90 -13.94
N MET A 176 -6.95 9.58 -15.01
CA MET A 176 -7.46 10.95 -14.95
C MET A 176 -8.98 10.94 -14.86
N TRP A 177 -9.56 11.45 -13.77
CA TRP A 177 -10.99 11.62 -13.58
C TRP A 177 -11.40 13.03 -14.00
N ILE A 178 -12.29 13.15 -14.99
CA ILE A 178 -12.74 14.43 -15.54
C ILE A 178 -14.26 14.55 -15.41
N ARG A 179 -14.75 15.75 -15.10
CA ARG A 179 -16.17 16.12 -15.12
C ARG A 179 -16.71 16.02 -16.55
N GLU A 180 -17.36 14.92 -16.85
CA GLU A 180 -17.91 14.59 -18.16
C GLU A 180 -19.07 15.52 -18.56
N ASP A 181 -19.88 15.95 -17.62
CA ASP A 181 -20.94 16.93 -17.83
C ASP A 181 -20.37 18.30 -18.24
N TRP A 182 -19.24 18.72 -17.67
CA TRP A 182 -18.55 19.95 -18.08
C TRP A 182 -17.93 19.83 -19.48
N MET A 183 -17.32 18.68 -19.78
CA MET A 183 -16.80 18.37 -21.12
C MET A 183 -17.89 18.50 -22.18
N LYS A 184 -19.06 17.91 -21.95
CA LYS A 184 -20.22 17.96 -22.85
C LYS A 184 -20.77 19.37 -22.99
N LYS A 185 -20.96 20.10 -21.88
CA LYS A 185 -21.47 21.48 -21.87
C LYS A 185 -20.62 22.43 -22.70
N LEU A 186 -19.30 22.30 -22.59
CA LEU A 186 -18.33 23.16 -23.28
C LEU A 186 -17.85 22.58 -24.62
N ASN A 187 -18.43 21.45 -25.05
CA ASN A 187 -18.10 20.77 -26.31
C ASN A 187 -16.58 20.50 -26.48
N LEU A 188 -15.94 19.99 -25.38
CA LEU A 188 -14.53 19.68 -25.34
C LEU A 188 -14.28 18.22 -25.75
N LYS A 189 -13.09 17.96 -26.31
CA LYS A 189 -12.65 16.60 -26.68
C LYS A 189 -11.82 15.98 -25.56
N ALA A 190 -11.75 14.64 -25.55
CA ALA A 190 -10.87 13.90 -24.67
C ALA A 190 -9.40 14.35 -24.81
N PRO A 191 -8.63 14.52 -23.72
CA PRO A 191 -7.23 14.91 -23.83
C PRO A 191 -6.36 13.71 -24.24
N GLU A 192 -5.48 13.91 -25.22
CA GLU A 192 -4.44 12.95 -25.62
C GLU A 192 -3.05 13.47 -25.24
N THR A 193 -2.90 14.79 -25.16
CA THR A 193 -1.66 15.49 -24.84
C THR A 193 -1.84 16.48 -23.70
N LEU A 194 -0.72 16.94 -23.09
CA LEU A 194 -0.77 18.04 -22.12
C LEU A 194 -1.36 19.33 -22.71
N ALA A 195 -1.18 19.60 -24.02
CA ALA A 195 -1.75 20.76 -24.69
C ALA A 195 -3.28 20.67 -24.79
N ASP A 196 -3.82 19.47 -25.07
CA ASP A 196 -5.28 19.25 -25.04
C ASP A 196 -5.82 19.45 -23.64
N LEU A 197 -5.10 18.95 -22.63
CA LEU A 197 -5.46 19.10 -21.22
C LEU A 197 -5.46 20.57 -20.80
N GLU A 198 -4.47 21.36 -21.22
CA GLU A 198 -4.47 22.81 -20.96
C GLU A 198 -5.69 23.50 -21.54
N THR A 199 -6.13 23.12 -22.74
CA THR A 199 -7.37 23.64 -23.36
C THR A 199 -8.59 23.33 -22.48
N ILE A 200 -8.66 22.13 -21.91
CA ILE A 200 -9.75 21.73 -21.01
C ILE A 200 -9.67 22.51 -19.69
N MET A 201 -8.49 22.63 -19.11
CA MET A 201 -8.29 23.36 -17.86
C MET A 201 -8.61 24.86 -18.01
N ASP A 202 -8.22 25.47 -19.12
CA ASP A 202 -8.58 26.86 -19.43
C ASP A 202 -10.09 27.03 -19.49
N ALA A 203 -10.78 26.14 -20.23
CA ALA A 203 -12.23 26.19 -20.35
C ALA A 203 -12.93 25.98 -18.98
N PHE A 204 -12.48 25.03 -18.18
CA PHE A 204 -13.03 24.77 -16.85
C PHE A 204 -12.80 25.93 -15.88
N THR A 205 -11.68 26.64 -16.01
CA THR A 205 -11.36 27.77 -15.14
C THR A 205 -12.09 29.06 -15.59
N ASN A 206 -12.30 29.26 -16.88
CA ASN A 206 -12.68 30.58 -17.42
C ASN A 206 -14.07 30.64 -18.05
N GLN A 207 -14.75 29.50 -18.32
CA GLN A 207 -16.00 29.46 -19.07
C GLN A 207 -17.23 29.01 -18.27
N ASP A 208 -17.22 29.18 -16.93
CA ASP A 208 -18.36 28.87 -16.04
C ASP A 208 -18.97 27.47 -16.30
N PRO A 209 -18.20 26.40 -16.10
CA PRO A 209 -18.66 25.05 -16.45
C PRO A 209 -19.84 24.58 -15.58
N ASP A 210 -19.95 25.01 -14.34
CA ASP A 210 -21.04 24.68 -13.43
C ASP A 210 -22.30 25.55 -13.68
N GLY A 211 -22.15 26.71 -14.35
CA GLY A 211 -23.25 27.57 -14.75
C GLY A 211 -23.80 28.43 -13.62
N ASN A 212 -23.01 28.71 -12.61
CA ASN A 212 -23.42 29.53 -11.47
C ASN A 212 -23.20 31.06 -11.68
N GLY A 213 -22.59 31.44 -12.81
CA GLY A 213 -22.31 32.82 -13.20
C GLY A 213 -21.12 33.44 -12.49
N LYS A 214 -20.26 32.62 -11.85
CA LYS A 214 -19.06 33.06 -11.13
C LYS A 214 -17.81 32.42 -11.73
N LYS A 215 -16.67 33.02 -11.46
CA LYS A 215 -15.36 32.45 -11.78
C LYS A 215 -14.78 31.85 -10.48
N ASP A 216 -15.28 30.68 -10.09
CA ASP A 216 -14.93 30.01 -8.84
C ASP A 216 -14.62 28.50 -9.02
N THR A 217 -14.33 28.12 -10.26
CA THR A 217 -13.93 26.76 -10.63
C THR A 217 -12.48 26.70 -11.09
N TYR A 218 -11.85 25.55 -10.91
CA TYR A 218 -10.48 25.23 -11.28
C TYR A 218 -10.45 24.14 -12.36
N GLY A 219 -9.43 24.16 -13.20
CA GLY A 219 -9.19 23.12 -14.18
C GLY A 219 -8.82 21.79 -13.52
N LEU A 220 -7.86 21.82 -12.61
CA LEU A 220 -7.24 20.65 -11.98
C LEU A 220 -7.11 20.87 -10.48
N THR A 221 -7.41 19.84 -9.69
CA THR A 221 -7.01 19.80 -8.27
C THR A 221 -5.89 18.82 -8.05
N ILE A 222 -4.89 19.24 -7.30
CA ILE A 222 -3.77 18.45 -6.79
C ILE A 222 -3.46 18.84 -5.35
N GLY A 223 -2.85 17.91 -4.58
CA GLY A 223 -2.34 18.17 -3.25
C GLY A 223 -0.86 17.80 -3.16
N PHE A 224 0.00 18.75 -2.76
CA PHE A 224 1.43 18.48 -2.59
C PHE A 224 1.98 18.90 -1.23
N LYS A 225 1.13 18.96 -0.21
CA LYS A 225 1.56 19.12 1.19
C LYS A 225 2.55 18.02 1.60
N ASN A 226 2.28 16.79 1.20
CA ASN A 226 3.15 15.66 1.48
C ASN A 226 4.25 15.58 0.42
N TRP A 227 3.91 15.23 -0.81
CA TRP A 227 4.81 15.13 -1.96
C TRP A 227 4.08 15.38 -3.26
N LEU A 228 4.83 15.63 -4.36
CA LEU A 228 4.26 15.76 -5.70
C LEU A 228 3.87 14.42 -6.33
N ASN A 229 4.43 13.34 -5.84
CA ASN A 229 4.12 11.96 -6.24
C ASN A 229 3.57 11.21 -5.01
N THR A 230 2.27 11.01 -4.97
CA THR A 230 1.54 10.36 -3.89
C THR A 230 0.51 9.37 -4.45
N TRP A 231 -0.30 8.79 -3.58
CA TRP A 231 -1.25 7.74 -3.96
C TRP A 231 -2.57 8.24 -4.57
N MET A 232 -2.91 9.53 -4.43
CA MET A 232 -4.14 10.13 -4.96
C MET A 232 -4.00 11.65 -5.07
N SER A 233 -4.68 12.27 -6.03
CA SER A 233 -4.69 13.72 -6.25
C SER A 233 -3.27 14.29 -6.42
N ASP A 234 -2.39 13.51 -7.00
CA ASP A 234 -0.96 13.80 -7.14
C ASP A 234 -0.63 14.54 -8.45
N ALA A 235 0.62 15.00 -8.56
CA ALA A 235 1.17 15.64 -9.74
C ALA A 235 2.23 14.79 -10.46
N GLY A 236 2.50 13.57 -9.99
CA GLY A 236 3.57 12.71 -10.52
C GLY A 236 3.46 12.45 -12.03
N TRP A 237 2.26 12.28 -12.55
CA TRP A 237 1.99 12.08 -13.97
C TRP A 237 2.45 13.25 -14.85
N ILE A 238 2.50 14.48 -14.33
CA ILE A 238 3.03 15.64 -15.06
C ILE A 238 4.54 15.46 -15.29
N PHE A 239 5.25 14.96 -14.29
CA PHE A 239 6.67 14.60 -14.40
C PHE A 239 6.87 13.41 -15.34
N GLY A 240 5.95 12.44 -15.29
CA GLY A 240 5.93 11.29 -16.20
C GLY A 240 5.85 11.71 -17.68
N ALA A 241 5.14 12.79 -18.00
CA ALA A 241 5.08 13.37 -19.34
C ALA A 241 6.44 13.90 -19.84
N TYR A 242 7.41 14.10 -18.93
CA TYR A 242 8.80 14.46 -19.23
C TYR A 242 9.80 13.33 -18.96
N GLY A 243 9.28 12.10 -18.75
CA GLY A 243 10.06 10.87 -18.65
C GLY A 243 10.78 10.68 -17.31
N THR A 244 10.27 11.30 -16.23
CA THR A 244 10.80 11.11 -14.88
C THR A 244 9.66 11.01 -13.85
N MET A 245 9.97 10.52 -12.64
CA MET A 245 9.03 10.51 -11.53
C MET A 245 9.74 11.03 -10.29
N PRO A 246 9.29 12.13 -9.68
CA PRO A 246 9.95 12.74 -8.53
C PRO A 246 9.82 11.86 -7.28
N ASN A 247 10.67 12.08 -6.29
CA ASN A 247 10.68 11.42 -5.00
C ASN A 247 10.89 9.91 -5.04
N GLN A 248 11.36 9.37 -6.17
CA GLN A 248 11.66 7.96 -6.34
C GLN A 248 12.89 7.70 -7.19
N TRP A 249 13.40 6.48 -7.12
CA TRP A 249 14.51 5.99 -7.91
C TRP A 249 13.99 5.30 -9.16
N ASN A 250 14.29 5.87 -10.32
CA ASN A 250 13.85 5.39 -11.62
C ASN A 250 14.98 4.61 -12.30
N LEU A 251 14.62 3.58 -13.07
CA LEU A 251 15.58 2.89 -13.92
C LEU A 251 15.78 3.70 -15.20
N ASN A 252 17.01 4.13 -15.47
CA ASN A 252 17.33 4.86 -16.69
C ASN A 252 17.69 3.91 -17.85
N ALA A 253 17.93 4.47 -19.04
CA ALA A 253 18.24 3.69 -20.25
C ALA A 253 19.54 2.87 -20.14
N ASP A 254 20.47 3.26 -19.26
CA ASP A 254 21.74 2.56 -19.02
C ASP A 254 21.60 1.41 -18.01
N GLY A 255 20.39 1.13 -17.54
CA GLY A 255 20.12 0.10 -16.53
C GLY A 255 20.60 0.47 -15.13
N LYS A 256 20.77 1.76 -14.85
CA LYS A 256 21.13 2.32 -13.54
C LYS A 256 19.96 3.04 -12.91
N LEU A 257 19.96 3.11 -11.57
CA LEU A 257 18.99 3.90 -10.85
C LEU A 257 19.45 5.36 -10.77
N GLU A 258 18.54 6.26 -11.07
CA GLU A 258 18.68 7.71 -10.88
C GLU A 258 17.53 8.26 -10.02
N TYR A 259 17.83 9.27 -9.21
CA TYR A 259 16.80 9.93 -8.42
C TYR A 259 16.00 10.89 -9.28
N GLY A 260 14.71 10.61 -9.47
CA GLY A 260 13.87 11.33 -10.43
C GLY A 260 13.79 12.83 -10.16
N SER A 261 13.86 13.25 -8.90
CA SER A 261 13.78 14.67 -8.53
C SER A 261 14.97 15.52 -9.02
N VAL A 262 16.09 14.91 -9.39
CA VAL A 262 17.25 15.64 -9.97
C VAL A 262 17.38 15.46 -11.48
N ASN A 263 16.47 14.71 -12.10
CA ASN A 263 16.45 14.51 -13.54
C ASN A 263 16.07 15.81 -14.29
N PRO A 264 16.68 16.12 -15.45
CA PRO A 264 16.33 17.31 -16.23
C PRO A 264 14.85 17.45 -16.61
N GLY A 265 14.12 16.33 -16.77
CA GLY A 265 12.68 16.33 -17.00
C GLY A 265 11.89 16.96 -15.86
N THR A 266 12.41 16.88 -14.64
CA THR A 266 11.80 17.52 -13.45
C THR A 266 11.77 19.06 -13.59
N LYS A 267 12.80 19.68 -14.16
CA LYS A 267 12.82 21.12 -14.43
C LYS A 267 11.67 21.52 -15.36
N GLN A 268 11.41 20.70 -16.39
CA GLN A 268 10.34 20.95 -17.36
C GLN A 268 8.95 20.79 -16.72
N ALA A 269 8.77 19.76 -15.91
CA ALA A 269 7.53 19.52 -15.17
C ALA A 269 7.23 20.66 -14.16
N LEU A 270 8.25 21.15 -13.46
CA LEU A 270 8.11 22.30 -12.55
C LEU A 270 7.75 23.58 -13.31
N ALA A 271 8.30 23.79 -14.53
CA ALA A 271 7.91 24.92 -15.38
C ALA A 271 6.44 24.84 -15.81
N THR A 272 5.97 23.65 -16.15
CA THR A 272 4.54 23.40 -16.47
C THR A 272 3.64 23.67 -15.26
N LEU A 273 3.97 23.14 -14.09
CA LEU A 273 3.22 23.39 -12.84
C LEU A 273 3.21 24.88 -12.47
N HIS A 274 4.33 25.56 -12.62
CA HIS A 274 4.43 27.01 -12.43
C HIS A 274 3.46 27.76 -13.37
N ASP A 275 3.47 27.46 -14.65
CA ASP A 275 2.60 28.09 -15.64
C ASP A 275 1.12 27.85 -15.33
N TRP A 276 0.73 26.62 -15.01
CA TRP A 276 -0.65 26.28 -14.63
C TRP A 276 -1.11 26.97 -13.35
N MET A 277 -0.21 27.11 -12.37
CA MET A 277 -0.49 27.87 -11.14
C MET A 277 -0.70 29.35 -11.46
N GLN A 278 0.14 29.96 -12.30
CA GLN A 278 0.00 31.38 -12.72
C GLN A 278 -1.27 31.64 -13.52
N LYS A 279 -1.71 30.68 -14.33
CA LYS A 279 -2.98 30.73 -15.08
C LYS A 279 -4.22 30.50 -14.19
N GLY A 280 -4.02 30.12 -12.93
CA GLY A 280 -5.11 29.84 -11.98
C GLY A 280 -5.85 28.52 -12.30
N TYR A 281 -5.22 27.60 -13.02
CA TYR A 281 -5.82 26.28 -13.29
C TYR A 281 -5.83 25.37 -12.06
N ILE A 282 -4.95 25.63 -11.10
CA ILE A 282 -4.76 24.87 -9.85
C ILE A 282 -5.10 25.80 -8.68
N PRO A 283 -5.81 25.32 -7.63
CA PRO A 283 -6.06 26.10 -6.41
C PRO A 283 -4.77 26.60 -5.77
N GLU A 284 -4.75 27.85 -5.30
CA GLU A 284 -3.59 28.43 -4.60
C GLU A 284 -3.21 27.65 -3.34
N GLU A 285 -4.18 26.96 -2.72
CA GLU A 285 -4.02 26.15 -1.51
C GLU A 285 -3.42 24.76 -1.77
N ALA A 286 -3.15 24.38 -3.02
CA ALA A 286 -2.65 23.04 -3.38
C ALA A 286 -1.43 22.57 -2.55
N GLY A 287 -0.54 23.51 -2.15
CA GLY A 287 0.63 23.22 -1.32
C GLY A 287 0.32 22.89 0.14
N VAL A 288 -0.91 23.11 0.60
CA VAL A 288 -1.37 22.75 1.97
C VAL A 288 -2.44 21.66 1.95
N TYR A 289 -2.89 21.24 0.76
CA TYR A 289 -3.79 20.12 0.61
C TYR A 289 -3.01 18.80 0.69
N ASP A 290 -3.48 17.88 1.53
CA ASP A 290 -3.16 16.47 1.39
C ASP A 290 -4.05 15.84 0.30
N GLU A 291 -3.84 14.56 0.04
CA GLU A 291 -4.47 13.82 -1.04
C GLU A 291 -6.00 13.82 -0.93
N THR A 292 -6.52 13.64 0.29
CA THR A 292 -7.96 13.62 0.57
C THR A 292 -8.55 15.01 0.41
N LYS A 293 -7.91 16.04 0.97
CA LYS A 293 -8.38 17.43 0.87
C LYS A 293 -8.41 17.93 -0.58
N ALA A 294 -7.40 17.56 -1.38
CA ALA A 294 -7.39 17.90 -2.79
C ALA A 294 -8.57 17.25 -3.55
N SER A 295 -8.88 15.97 -3.27
CA SER A 295 -10.01 15.29 -3.92
C SER A 295 -11.37 15.89 -3.55
N GLU A 296 -11.50 16.52 -2.36
CA GLU A 296 -12.73 17.22 -1.96
C GLU A 296 -13.08 18.39 -2.89
N GLU A 297 -12.10 19.07 -3.49
CA GLU A 297 -12.36 20.14 -4.47
C GLU A 297 -13.07 19.61 -5.73
N PHE A 298 -12.75 18.38 -6.15
CA PHE A 298 -13.45 17.71 -7.24
C PHE A 298 -14.85 17.26 -6.82
N THR A 299 -14.99 16.62 -5.67
CA THR A 299 -16.29 16.11 -5.20
C THR A 299 -17.27 17.23 -4.86
N ALA A 300 -16.77 18.38 -4.45
CA ALA A 300 -17.55 19.60 -4.20
C ALA A 300 -17.93 20.36 -5.50
N GLY A 301 -17.47 19.91 -6.67
CA GLY A 301 -17.76 20.57 -7.95
C GLY A 301 -16.98 21.87 -8.17
N LYS A 302 -15.85 22.06 -7.48
CA LYS A 302 -14.97 23.22 -7.65
C LYS A 302 -13.85 22.99 -8.65
N ALA A 303 -13.41 21.73 -8.82
CA ALA A 303 -12.40 21.36 -9.80
C ALA A 303 -12.96 20.38 -10.82
N GLY A 304 -12.54 20.51 -12.07
CA GLY A 304 -13.01 19.68 -13.19
C GLY A 304 -12.21 18.41 -13.40
N ILE A 305 -10.98 18.34 -12.88
CA ILE A 305 -10.05 17.22 -13.05
C ILE A 305 -9.42 16.86 -11.70
N VAL A 306 -9.34 15.55 -11.43
CA VAL A 306 -8.53 14.96 -10.37
C VAL A 306 -7.87 13.69 -10.90
N VAL A 307 -6.65 13.38 -10.47
CA VAL A 307 -5.92 12.17 -10.87
C VAL A 307 -5.77 11.23 -9.69
N GLY A 308 -5.98 9.95 -9.90
CA GLY A 308 -5.84 8.96 -8.84
C GLY A 308 -6.36 7.58 -9.23
N PRO A 309 -6.35 6.61 -8.30
CA PRO A 309 -6.59 5.21 -8.60
C PRO A 309 -7.95 4.90 -9.22
N HIS A 310 -8.02 3.79 -9.93
CA HIS A 310 -9.24 3.30 -10.59
C HIS A 310 -10.43 3.08 -9.63
N TRP A 311 -10.17 2.84 -8.35
CA TRP A 311 -11.20 2.58 -7.33
C TRP A 311 -11.82 3.86 -6.73
N MET A 312 -11.36 5.05 -7.11
CA MET A 312 -11.93 6.32 -6.60
C MET A 312 -13.46 6.44 -6.72
N PRO A 313 -14.16 5.84 -7.70
CA PRO A 313 -15.62 5.84 -7.73
C PRO A 313 -16.30 5.23 -6.50
N SER A 314 -15.62 4.33 -5.78
CA SER A 314 -16.12 3.77 -4.52
C SER A 314 -15.84 4.67 -3.31
N TRP A 315 -14.77 5.46 -3.38
CA TRP A 315 -14.37 6.50 -2.43
C TRP A 315 -13.20 7.30 -3.01
N PRO A 316 -13.19 8.64 -2.99
CA PRO A 316 -14.22 9.54 -2.46
C PRO A 316 -15.23 10.01 -3.51
N LEU A 317 -15.11 9.61 -4.80
CA LEU A 317 -15.90 10.16 -5.89
C LEU A 317 -17.39 9.79 -5.83
N GLU A 318 -17.79 8.86 -4.97
CA GLU A 318 -19.22 8.61 -4.69
C GLU A 318 -19.93 9.87 -4.18
N ASP A 319 -19.20 10.79 -3.54
CA ASP A 319 -19.73 12.04 -3.02
C ASP A 319 -20.05 13.07 -4.09
N VAL A 320 -19.52 12.94 -5.31
CA VAL A 320 -19.85 13.81 -6.45
C VAL A 320 -21.36 13.83 -6.68
N LYS A 321 -21.99 12.65 -6.74
CA LYS A 321 -23.45 12.54 -6.96
C LYS A 321 -24.27 12.84 -5.73
N LYS A 322 -23.73 12.74 -4.54
CA LYS A 322 -24.40 13.18 -3.30
C LYS A 322 -24.49 14.70 -3.27
N ASN A 323 -23.43 15.39 -3.73
CA ASN A 323 -23.37 16.85 -3.77
C ASN A 323 -24.13 17.43 -4.97
N ASP A 324 -24.05 16.79 -6.15
CA ASP A 324 -24.79 17.14 -7.34
C ASP A 324 -25.29 15.87 -8.06
N PRO A 325 -26.58 15.50 -7.92
CA PRO A 325 -27.13 14.30 -8.55
C PRO A 325 -27.05 14.26 -10.08
N LYS A 326 -26.82 15.41 -10.75
CA LYS A 326 -26.68 15.52 -12.20
C LYS A 326 -25.23 15.45 -12.68
N ALA A 327 -24.27 15.56 -11.76
CA ALA A 327 -22.87 15.51 -12.10
C ALA A 327 -22.50 14.17 -12.74
N GLU A 328 -21.73 14.23 -13.80
CA GLU A 328 -21.15 13.07 -14.46
C GLU A 328 -19.64 13.21 -14.48
N TYR A 329 -18.94 12.11 -14.23
CA TYR A 329 -17.49 12.04 -14.37
C TYR A 329 -17.09 10.73 -15.06
N LYS A 330 -15.91 10.74 -15.68
CA LYS A 330 -15.39 9.60 -16.43
C LYS A 330 -13.87 9.52 -16.27
N ALA A 331 -13.34 8.30 -16.33
CA ALA A 331 -11.89 8.06 -16.40
C ALA A 331 -11.35 8.28 -17.81
N TYR A 332 -10.16 8.86 -17.89
CA TYR A 332 -9.40 9.07 -19.11
C TYR A 332 -7.97 8.59 -18.93
N PRO A 333 -7.28 8.20 -20.02
CA PRO A 333 -5.86 7.89 -20.00
C PRO A 333 -5.02 9.09 -19.52
N ILE A 334 -3.87 8.81 -18.95
CA ILE A 334 -2.85 9.83 -18.67
C ILE A 334 -2.32 10.37 -20.02
N PRO A 335 -2.38 11.70 -20.25
CA PRO A 335 -1.97 12.29 -21.52
C PRO A 335 -0.45 12.30 -21.69
N SER A 336 0.00 12.35 -22.95
CA SER A 336 1.41 12.45 -23.29
C SER A 336 1.93 13.89 -23.22
N GLY A 337 3.23 14.01 -22.92
CA GLY A 337 3.97 15.27 -22.99
C GLY A 337 4.39 15.65 -24.41
N PRO A 338 5.15 16.75 -24.55
CA PRO A 338 5.56 17.28 -25.86
C PRO A 338 6.35 16.30 -26.72
N ASP A 339 7.15 15.41 -26.10
CA ASP A 339 7.96 14.40 -26.79
C ASP A 339 7.23 13.05 -26.96
N GLY A 340 5.90 13.02 -26.75
CA GLY A 340 5.08 11.81 -26.83
C GLY A 340 5.29 10.84 -25.64
N LYS A 341 6.05 11.23 -24.63
CA LYS A 341 6.23 10.45 -23.41
C LYS A 341 5.02 10.60 -22.50
N ALA A 342 4.65 9.52 -21.84
CA ALA A 342 3.70 9.54 -20.74
C ALA A 342 4.28 8.70 -19.59
N GLY A 343 3.90 9.02 -18.36
CA GLY A 343 4.29 8.26 -17.20
C GLY A 343 3.35 8.51 -16.03
N ARG A 344 3.19 7.52 -15.19
CA ARG A 344 2.52 7.62 -13.90
C ARG A 344 3.31 6.82 -12.88
N HIS A 345 3.14 7.12 -11.59
CA HIS A 345 3.73 6.21 -10.60
C HIS A 345 3.10 4.82 -10.71
N GLY A 346 3.92 3.80 -10.50
CA GLY A 346 3.47 2.42 -10.39
C GLY A 346 3.39 1.99 -8.93
N THR A 347 2.59 0.98 -8.66
CA THR A 347 2.37 0.45 -7.32
C THR A 347 3.02 -0.93 -7.16
N SER A 348 3.74 -1.13 -6.05
CA SER A 348 4.25 -2.45 -5.67
C SER A 348 3.10 -3.41 -5.34
N ASN A 349 3.27 -4.69 -5.67
CA ASN A 349 2.37 -5.76 -5.24
C ASN A 349 2.58 -6.15 -3.75
N GLY A 350 3.56 -5.55 -3.06
CA GLY A 350 3.83 -5.79 -1.65
C GLY A 350 3.23 -4.69 -0.76
N ASN A 351 2.48 -5.08 0.28
CA ASN A 351 1.83 -4.15 1.20
C ASN A 351 1.95 -4.63 2.65
N GLY A 352 3.18 -4.73 3.12
CA GLY A 352 3.50 -5.18 4.47
C GLY A 352 4.31 -6.47 4.51
N VAL A 353 4.56 -6.95 5.71
CA VAL A 353 5.46 -8.08 5.97
C VAL A 353 4.96 -8.94 7.12
N VAL A 354 5.23 -10.24 7.02
CA VAL A 354 5.14 -11.19 8.11
C VAL A 354 6.55 -11.61 8.52
N LEU A 355 6.90 -11.39 9.79
CA LEU A 355 8.15 -11.83 10.38
C LEU A 355 7.87 -13.02 11.31
N ILE A 356 8.61 -14.12 11.17
CA ILE A 356 8.47 -15.34 11.95
C ILE A 356 9.60 -15.42 12.96
N ASN A 357 9.26 -15.49 14.27
CA ASN A 357 10.22 -15.59 15.35
C ASN A 357 11.01 -16.90 15.24
N LYS A 358 12.34 -16.82 15.40
CA LYS A 358 13.20 -18.01 15.39
C LYS A 358 12.90 -19.03 16.51
N ASP A 359 12.25 -18.58 17.58
CA ASP A 359 11.89 -19.42 18.71
C ASP A 359 10.48 -20.05 18.57
N MET A 360 9.76 -19.73 17.47
CA MET A 360 8.47 -20.35 17.13
C MET A 360 8.64 -21.86 16.94
N LYS A 361 7.89 -22.65 17.69
CA LYS A 361 8.06 -24.12 17.71
C LYS A 361 7.52 -24.80 16.46
N ASN A 362 6.44 -24.25 15.88
CA ASN A 362 5.67 -24.89 14.81
C ASN A 362 5.40 -23.88 13.66
N PRO A 363 6.44 -23.39 12.97
CA PRO A 363 6.27 -22.39 11.93
C PRO A 363 5.40 -22.86 10.75
N GLU A 364 5.35 -24.18 10.50
CA GLU A 364 4.47 -24.78 9.49
C GLU A 364 2.98 -24.51 9.71
N ALA A 365 2.57 -24.26 10.95
CA ALA A 365 1.17 -23.93 11.26
C ALA A 365 0.72 -22.59 10.64
N PHE A 366 1.63 -21.60 10.57
CA PHE A 366 1.36 -20.36 9.85
C PHE A 366 1.15 -20.61 8.35
N PHE A 367 1.97 -21.48 7.76
CA PHE A 367 1.81 -21.82 6.33
C PHE A 367 0.52 -22.60 6.10
N THR A 368 0.12 -23.52 6.98
CA THR A 368 -1.18 -24.19 6.89
C THR A 368 -2.33 -23.18 6.89
N TYR A 369 -2.28 -22.19 7.79
CA TYR A 369 -3.28 -21.11 7.85
C TYR A 369 -3.30 -20.27 6.57
N GLN A 370 -2.15 -19.79 6.11
CA GLN A 370 -2.09 -18.88 4.97
C GLN A 370 -2.34 -19.59 3.64
N ASN A 371 -1.87 -20.84 3.48
CA ASN A 371 -2.16 -21.67 2.32
C ASN A 371 -3.67 -21.87 2.15
N TYR A 372 -4.40 -22.16 3.23
CA TYR A 372 -5.84 -22.33 3.17
C TYR A 372 -6.54 -21.09 2.62
N LEU A 373 -6.08 -19.90 3.02
CA LEU A 373 -6.62 -18.64 2.49
C LEU A 373 -6.26 -18.44 1.01
N PHE A 374 -5.04 -18.77 0.59
CA PHE A 374 -4.66 -18.67 -0.82
C PHE A 374 -5.41 -19.68 -1.69
N ASP A 375 -5.60 -20.90 -1.22
CA ASP A 375 -6.20 -21.98 -2.01
C ASP A 375 -7.73 -21.89 -2.08
N HIS A 376 -8.41 -21.28 -1.09
CA HIS A 376 -9.87 -21.26 -0.99
C HIS A 376 -10.51 -19.87 -0.93
N TYR A 377 -9.79 -18.83 -0.39
CA TYR A 377 -10.36 -17.48 -0.23
C TYR A 377 -9.92 -16.51 -1.32
N ALA A 378 -8.65 -16.54 -1.74
CA ALA A 378 -8.10 -15.57 -2.70
C ALA A 378 -8.82 -15.61 -4.06
N ASN A 379 -9.15 -16.81 -4.54
CA ASN A 379 -9.91 -17.04 -5.77
C ASN A 379 -10.82 -18.26 -5.61
N PRO A 380 -11.94 -18.13 -4.89
CA PRO A 380 -12.81 -19.23 -4.54
C PRO A 380 -13.45 -19.84 -5.79
N LYS A 381 -13.64 -21.15 -5.76
CA LYS A 381 -14.38 -21.90 -6.78
C LYS A 381 -15.82 -22.12 -6.32
N ALA A 382 -16.69 -22.50 -7.26
CA ALA A 382 -18.05 -22.89 -6.92
C ALA A 382 -18.03 -24.11 -5.99
N GLY A 383 -18.73 -24.03 -4.87
CA GLY A 383 -18.74 -25.03 -3.81
C GLY A 383 -17.66 -24.87 -2.73
N ASP A 384 -16.73 -23.93 -2.88
CA ASP A 384 -15.77 -23.62 -1.82
C ASP A 384 -16.43 -22.99 -0.60
N VAL A 385 -15.82 -23.18 0.56
CA VAL A 385 -16.31 -22.62 1.84
C VAL A 385 -16.43 -21.08 1.80
N PHE A 386 -15.61 -20.41 0.99
CA PHE A 386 -15.59 -18.96 0.81
C PHE A 386 -16.22 -18.50 -0.51
N GLU A 387 -17.02 -19.34 -1.17
CA GLU A 387 -17.64 -19.01 -2.46
C GLU A 387 -18.34 -17.64 -2.47
N ASN A 388 -19.05 -17.28 -1.40
CA ASN A 388 -19.81 -16.04 -1.33
C ASN A 388 -19.10 -14.94 -0.52
N GLY A 389 -18.04 -15.26 0.19
CA GLY A 389 -17.31 -14.39 1.11
C GLY A 389 -16.79 -15.17 2.30
N PHE A 390 -16.24 -14.47 3.30
CA PHE A 390 -15.63 -15.12 4.46
C PHE A 390 -16.66 -15.75 5.39
N ALA A 391 -17.72 -14.99 5.74
CA ALA A 391 -18.74 -15.48 6.66
C ALA A 391 -20.12 -14.86 6.43
N GLU A 392 -21.15 -15.70 6.42
CA GLU A 392 -22.54 -15.24 6.31
C GLU A 392 -22.93 -14.34 7.49
N GLY A 393 -23.64 -13.23 7.16
CA GLY A 393 -24.01 -12.21 8.11
C GLY A 393 -22.88 -11.26 8.51
N TYR A 394 -21.71 -11.32 7.83
CA TYR A 394 -20.58 -10.41 7.99
C TYR A 394 -20.28 -9.67 6.68
N ASP A 395 -19.60 -10.31 5.74
CA ASP A 395 -19.27 -9.74 4.43
C ASP A 395 -20.21 -10.20 3.32
N TRP A 396 -21.10 -11.16 3.59
CA TRP A 396 -22.17 -11.58 2.71
C TRP A 396 -23.40 -12.05 3.50
N ALA A 397 -24.57 -12.10 2.86
CA ALA A 397 -25.80 -12.62 3.42
C ALA A 397 -26.72 -13.17 2.31
N MET A 398 -27.68 -14.03 2.68
CA MET A 398 -28.75 -14.44 1.78
C MET A 398 -29.89 -13.40 1.78
N LYS A 399 -30.24 -12.86 0.59
CA LYS A 399 -31.39 -11.97 0.38
C LYS A 399 -32.20 -12.49 -0.80
N ASP A 400 -33.47 -12.75 -0.59
CA ASP A 400 -34.38 -13.29 -1.63
C ASP A 400 -33.84 -14.57 -2.32
N GLY A 401 -33.18 -15.45 -1.54
CA GLY A 401 -32.62 -16.71 -2.03
C GLY A 401 -31.31 -16.56 -2.83
N LYS A 402 -30.68 -15.39 -2.82
CA LYS A 402 -29.41 -15.12 -3.50
C LYS A 402 -28.38 -14.52 -2.53
N PRO A 403 -27.08 -14.84 -2.68
CA PRO A 403 -26.05 -14.17 -1.91
C PRO A 403 -25.94 -12.69 -2.30
N THR A 404 -25.74 -11.82 -1.32
CA THR A 404 -25.52 -10.39 -1.49
C THR A 404 -24.42 -9.91 -0.56
N THR A 405 -23.66 -8.90 -1.00
CA THR A 405 -22.68 -8.16 -0.20
C THR A 405 -23.20 -6.79 0.26
N ASP A 406 -24.49 -6.52 0.06
CA ASP A 406 -25.15 -5.27 0.47
C ASP A 406 -24.97 -5.05 1.98
N ALA A 407 -24.33 -3.95 2.38
CA ALA A 407 -24.06 -3.61 3.77
C ALA A 407 -25.34 -3.51 4.62
N SER A 408 -26.48 -3.18 4.02
CA SER A 408 -27.79 -3.17 4.73
C SER A 408 -28.25 -4.57 5.14
N ALA A 409 -27.80 -5.61 4.43
CA ALA A 409 -28.10 -7.01 4.73
C ALA A 409 -27.02 -7.68 5.59
N THR A 410 -25.74 -7.28 5.42
CA THR A 410 -24.57 -7.89 6.07
C THR A 410 -24.17 -7.19 7.36
N GLY A 411 -24.57 -5.93 7.58
CA GLY A 411 -24.11 -5.08 8.67
C GLY A 411 -22.77 -4.39 8.41
N GLY A 412 -22.15 -4.62 7.24
CA GLY A 412 -20.91 -3.96 6.81
C GLY A 412 -19.67 -4.36 7.62
N TYR A 413 -19.61 -5.59 8.07
CA TYR A 413 -18.42 -6.17 8.68
C TYR A 413 -17.47 -6.71 7.60
N ALA A 414 -16.17 -6.68 7.87
CA ALA A 414 -15.11 -7.07 6.94
C ALA A 414 -14.18 -8.11 7.60
N PRO A 415 -14.57 -9.39 7.67
CA PRO A 415 -13.79 -10.43 8.36
C PRO A 415 -12.40 -10.65 7.76
N GLU A 416 -12.17 -10.34 6.50
CA GLU A 416 -10.86 -10.37 5.87
C GLU A 416 -9.86 -9.47 6.61
N LYS A 417 -10.33 -8.36 7.20
CA LYS A 417 -9.51 -7.44 8.02
C LYS A 417 -9.14 -8.02 9.38
N TYR A 418 -9.73 -9.15 9.80
CA TYR A 418 -9.37 -9.84 11.05
C TYR A 418 -8.18 -10.79 10.88
N THR A 419 -7.82 -11.12 9.62
CA THR A 419 -6.75 -12.07 9.29
C THR A 419 -5.37 -11.57 9.70
N LEU A 420 -4.41 -12.48 9.84
CA LEU A 420 -3.02 -12.14 10.18
C LEU A 420 -2.38 -11.20 9.15
N THR A 421 -2.79 -11.28 7.89
CA THR A 421 -2.25 -10.50 6.76
C THR A 421 -3.13 -9.31 6.37
N PHE A 422 -4.01 -8.83 7.26
CA PHE A 422 -4.89 -7.66 7.15
C PHE A 422 -6.06 -7.78 6.17
N ASP A 423 -5.86 -8.46 5.02
CA ASP A 423 -6.85 -8.52 3.95
C ASP A 423 -7.04 -9.96 3.43
N GLY A 424 -6.69 -10.95 4.23
CA GLY A 424 -6.78 -12.36 3.86
C GLY A 424 -5.62 -12.81 2.98
N ALA A 425 -5.92 -13.26 1.78
CA ALA A 425 -4.96 -13.61 0.74
C ALA A 425 -5.37 -12.92 -0.56
N ARG A 426 -4.40 -12.35 -1.26
CA ARG A 426 -4.61 -11.66 -2.54
C ARG A 426 -3.67 -12.23 -3.59
N ILE A 427 -4.23 -12.56 -4.76
CA ILE A 427 -3.47 -12.86 -5.98
C ILE A 427 -3.36 -11.53 -6.72
N PRO A 428 -2.14 -10.99 -6.95
CA PRO A 428 -1.97 -9.62 -7.39
C PRO A 428 -2.72 -9.27 -8.67
N SER A 429 -2.60 -10.07 -9.74
CA SER A 429 -3.23 -9.79 -11.04
C SER A 429 -4.76 -9.93 -11.04
N LEU A 430 -5.33 -10.75 -10.15
CA LEU A 430 -6.70 -11.26 -10.25
C LEU A 430 -7.78 -10.16 -10.27
N SER A 431 -7.66 -9.16 -9.42
CA SER A 431 -8.67 -8.08 -9.33
C SER A 431 -8.71 -7.25 -10.60
N MET A 432 -7.55 -6.81 -11.08
CA MET A 432 -7.44 -5.95 -12.25
C MET A 432 -7.83 -6.70 -13.54
N GLU A 433 -7.41 -7.96 -13.69
CA GLU A 433 -7.80 -8.81 -14.82
C GLU A 433 -9.32 -9.04 -14.84
N THR A 434 -9.93 -9.28 -13.67
CA THR A 434 -11.39 -9.41 -13.55
C THR A 434 -12.11 -8.13 -13.98
N LEU A 435 -11.66 -6.96 -13.49
CA LEU A 435 -12.25 -5.68 -13.87
C LEU A 435 -12.11 -5.41 -15.37
N ALA A 436 -10.95 -5.70 -15.96
CA ALA A 436 -10.72 -5.52 -17.40
C ALA A 436 -11.60 -6.46 -18.25
N LYS A 437 -11.76 -7.71 -17.83
CA LYS A 437 -12.67 -8.68 -18.44
C LYS A 437 -14.11 -8.16 -18.43
N LEU A 438 -14.57 -7.63 -17.29
CA LEU A 438 -15.91 -7.05 -17.18
C LEU A 438 -16.06 -5.78 -18.04
N ALA A 439 -15.03 -4.94 -18.12
CA ALA A 439 -15.01 -3.74 -18.96
C ALA A 439 -15.11 -4.07 -20.47
N SER A 440 -14.57 -5.22 -20.91
CA SER A 440 -14.72 -5.69 -22.30
C SER A 440 -16.09 -6.31 -22.59
N GLY A 441 -17.00 -6.36 -21.61
CA GLY A 441 -18.36 -6.91 -21.77
C GLY A 441 -18.46 -8.42 -21.61
N GLU A 442 -17.40 -9.08 -21.15
CA GLU A 442 -17.43 -10.51 -20.87
C GLU A 442 -18.23 -10.81 -19.59
N GLU A 443 -18.84 -11.97 -19.53
CA GLU A 443 -19.63 -12.36 -18.37
C GLU A 443 -18.76 -12.80 -17.18
N ALA A 444 -19.23 -12.47 -15.97
CA ALA A 444 -18.67 -12.98 -14.72
C ALA A 444 -19.04 -14.48 -14.55
N THR A 445 -18.06 -15.36 -14.57
CA THR A 445 -18.26 -16.80 -14.50
C THR A 445 -17.88 -17.39 -13.14
N THR A 446 -16.79 -16.91 -12.53
CA THR A 446 -16.32 -17.40 -11.23
C THR A 446 -17.02 -16.69 -10.07
N PRO A 447 -17.02 -17.26 -8.85
CA PRO A 447 -17.52 -16.58 -7.65
C PRO A 447 -16.84 -15.23 -7.41
N PHE A 448 -15.50 -15.14 -7.55
CA PHE A 448 -14.74 -13.91 -7.41
C PHE A 448 -15.22 -12.83 -8.40
N GLU A 449 -15.32 -13.17 -9.70
CA GLU A 449 -15.81 -12.25 -10.74
C GLU A 449 -17.23 -11.76 -10.47
N LYS A 450 -18.13 -12.65 -10.02
CA LYS A 450 -19.52 -12.30 -9.65
C LYS A 450 -19.56 -11.34 -8.45
N LYS A 451 -18.72 -11.58 -7.44
CA LYS A 451 -18.58 -10.69 -6.27
C LYS A 451 -18.10 -9.31 -6.71
N ILE A 452 -17.05 -9.23 -7.54
CA ILE A 452 -16.56 -7.96 -8.09
C ILE A 452 -17.66 -7.25 -8.89
N LYS A 453 -18.30 -7.94 -9.84
CA LYS A 453 -19.37 -7.36 -10.68
C LYS A 453 -20.53 -6.78 -9.88
N SER A 454 -20.92 -7.41 -8.78
CA SER A 454 -22.03 -6.96 -7.94
C SER A 454 -21.64 -5.86 -6.95
N GLY A 455 -20.37 -5.75 -6.59
CA GLY A 455 -19.90 -4.88 -5.50
C GLY A 455 -19.21 -3.59 -5.94
N VAL A 456 -18.89 -3.42 -7.25
CA VAL A 456 -18.12 -2.25 -7.71
C VAL A 456 -18.95 -1.38 -8.69
N PRO A 457 -18.77 -0.04 -8.65
CA PRO A 457 -19.42 0.88 -9.60
C PRO A 457 -18.87 0.70 -11.03
N GLN A 458 -19.72 0.89 -12.06
CA GLN A 458 -19.30 0.79 -13.46
C GLN A 458 -18.11 1.68 -13.82
N PRO A 459 -18.00 2.96 -13.36
CA PRO A 459 -16.80 3.77 -13.63
C PRO A 459 -15.49 3.16 -13.14
N MET A 460 -15.50 2.37 -12.06
CA MET A 460 -14.33 1.64 -11.57
C MET A 460 -13.93 0.52 -12.53
N ILE A 461 -14.91 -0.20 -13.07
CA ILE A 461 -14.69 -1.25 -14.07
C ILE A 461 -14.06 -0.64 -15.34
N ASP A 462 -14.62 0.46 -15.84
CA ASP A 462 -14.12 1.15 -17.03
C ASP A 462 -12.69 1.69 -16.84
N ALA A 463 -12.39 2.25 -15.66
CA ALA A 463 -11.08 2.78 -15.33
C ALA A 463 -9.99 1.70 -15.26
N ALA A 464 -10.32 0.50 -14.79
CA ALA A 464 -9.37 -0.60 -14.71
C ALA A 464 -8.83 -1.00 -16.09
N LYS A 465 -9.69 -0.97 -17.12
CA LYS A 465 -9.24 -1.20 -18.50
C LYS A 465 -8.23 -0.14 -18.95
N ILE A 466 -8.46 1.13 -18.62
CA ILE A 466 -7.53 2.22 -18.96
C ILE A 466 -6.17 1.99 -18.28
N VAL A 467 -6.16 1.59 -17.00
CA VAL A 467 -4.92 1.26 -16.28
C VAL A 467 -4.12 0.19 -17.01
N LEU A 468 -4.77 -0.90 -17.43
CA LEU A 468 -4.10 -2.00 -18.13
C LEU A 468 -3.69 -1.64 -19.56
N ASP A 469 -4.50 -0.87 -20.30
CA ASP A 469 -4.15 -0.38 -21.64
C ASP A 469 -2.90 0.52 -21.60
N GLN A 470 -2.65 1.17 -20.45
CA GLN A 470 -1.48 2.01 -20.19
C GLN A 470 -0.47 1.40 -19.20
N LYS A 471 -0.42 0.08 -19.04
CA LYS A 471 0.51 -0.57 -18.08
C LYS A 471 1.98 -0.21 -18.31
N ASP A 472 2.37 -0.01 -19.57
CA ASP A 472 3.76 0.23 -19.95
C ASP A 472 4.27 1.64 -19.59
N ILE A 473 3.38 2.56 -19.18
CA ILE A 473 3.78 3.88 -18.69
C ILE A 473 3.98 3.94 -17.16
N ALA A 474 3.78 2.83 -16.45
CA ALA A 474 3.99 2.76 -15.01
C ALA A 474 5.49 2.86 -14.68
N MET A 475 5.84 3.84 -13.87
CA MET A 475 7.20 4.07 -13.37
C MET A 475 7.28 3.62 -11.91
N ASN A 476 7.82 2.44 -11.68
CA ASN A 476 7.91 1.87 -10.34
C ASN A 476 9.07 2.46 -9.54
N GLN A 477 8.88 2.60 -8.22
CA GLN A 477 9.99 2.83 -7.29
C GLN A 477 10.94 1.63 -7.32
N MET A 478 12.15 1.82 -7.83
CA MET A 478 13.11 0.72 -8.04
C MET A 478 14.03 0.47 -6.84
N PHE A 479 14.24 1.47 -5.99
CA PHE A 479 14.99 1.30 -4.75
C PHE A 479 14.03 0.94 -3.62
N THR A 480 14.01 -0.34 -3.26
CA THR A 480 13.19 -0.88 -2.17
C THR A 480 14.04 -1.44 -1.03
N GLY A 481 15.35 -1.17 -1.05
CA GLY A 481 16.29 -1.54 0.01
C GLY A 481 16.15 -0.69 1.27
N ALA A 482 16.93 -1.05 2.29
CA ALA A 482 17.07 -0.21 3.48
C ALA A 482 17.65 1.16 3.11
N PRO A 483 17.26 2.23 3.81
CA PRO A 483 17.95 3.50 3.67
C PRO A 483 19.45 3.32 3.82
N THR A 484 20.21 3.82 2.86
CA THR A 484 21.67 3.73 2.92
C THR A 484 22.22 4.56 4.08
N MET A 485 23.47 4.35 4.45
CA MET A 485 24.09 5.11 5.55
C MET A 485 24.06 6.62 5.26
N THR A 486 24.32 7.02 4.03
CA THR A 486 24.27 8.43 3.63
C THR A 486 22.85 8.98 3.63
N MET A 487 21.85 8.16 3.25
CA MET A 487 20.43 8.54 3.40
C MET A 487 20.05 8.80 4.86
N GLN A 488 20.43 7.90 5.78
CA GLN A 488 20.13 8.06 7.20
C GLN A 488 20.69 9.36 7.80
N MET A 489 21.83 9.82 7.30
CA MET A 489 22.46 11.05 7.77
C MET A 489 21.88 12.33 7.12
N ASN A 490 21.46 12.27 5.87
CA ASN A 490 21.22 13.46 5.06
C ASN A 490 19.78 13.60 4.53
N ASN A 491 18.91 12.56 4.63
CA ASN A 491 17.58 12.59 4.02
C ASN A 491 16.74 13.80 4.45
N ASP A 492 16.76 14.18 5.71
CA ASP A 492 15.93 15.30 6.20
C ASP A 492 16.34 16.62 5.52
N ILE A 493 17.64 16.85 5.35
CA ILE A 493 18.18 18.05 4.70
C ILE A 493 17.86 18.03 3.21
N LEU A 494 18.07 16.89 2.54
CA LEU A 494 17.83 16.72 1.12
C LEU A 494 16.35 16.85 0.79
N SER A 495 15.47 16.19 1.55
CA SER A 495 14.02 16.28 1.40
C SER A 495 13.49 17.68 1.62
N LYS A 496 14.00 18.38 2.64
CA LYS A 496 13.62 19.78 2.89
C LYS A 496 14.06 20.68 1.74
N MET A 497 15.28 20.53 1.26
CA MET A 497 15.82 21.31 0.14
C MET A 497 14.98 21.14 -1.12
N GLU A 498 14.58 19.91 -1.41
CA GLU A 498 13.70 19.57 -2.54
C GLU A 498 12.33 20.22 -2.40
N LYS A 499 11.62 19.98 -1.29
CA LYS A 499 10.29 20.54 -1.03
C LYS A 499 10.29 22.07 -1.10
N ASP A 500 11.26 22.71 -0.47
CA ASP A 500 11.37 24.17 -0.45
C ASP A 500 11.59 24.72 -1.86
N THR A 501 12.51 24.12 -2.62
CA THR A 501 12.84 24.58 -3.98
C THR A 501 11.66 24.37 -4.94
N PHE A 502 11.08 23.19 -4.95
CA PHE A 502 9.97 22.87 -5.86
C PHE A 502 8.75 23.75 -5.56
N SER A 503 8.39 23.90 -4.28
CA SER A 503 7.31 24.78 -3.87
C SER A 503 7.56 26.23 -4.29
N GLN A 504 8.78 26.77 -4.09
CA GLN A 504 9.12 28.13 -4.49
C GLN A 504 9.01 28.34 -6.01
N ILE A 505 9.43 27.35 -6.81
CA ILE A 505 9.30 27.41 -8.28
C ILE A 505 7.83 27.36 -8.68
N ILE A 506 7.05 26.41 -8.18
CA ILE A 506 5.63 26.26 -8.51
C ILE A 506 4.85 27.55 -8.21
N TYR A 507 5.09 28.17 -7.07
CA TYR A 507 4.43 29.43 -6.69
C TYR A 507 5.05 30.70 -7.31
N GLY A 508 6.08 30.59 -8.14
CA GLY A 508 6.76 31.73 -8.77
C GLY A 508 7.56 32.60 -7.80
N LYS A 509 7.88 32.09 -6.61
CA LYS A 509 8.75 32.76 -5.63
C LYS A 509 10.23 32.61 -5.96
N ALA A 510 10.58 31.61 -6.79
CA ALA A 510 11.88 31.43 -7.38
C ALA A 510 11.73 31.19 -8.88
N PRO A 511 12.73 31.58 -9.71
CA PRO A 511 12.71 31.27 -11.14
C PRO A 511 12.89 29.75 -11.36
N VAL A 512 12.45 29.22 -12.50
CA VAL A 512 12.60 27.80 -12.85
C VAL A 512 14.07 27.35 -12.83
N ASP A 513 15.01 28.24 -13.17
CA ASP A 513 16.44 27.97 -13.14
C ASP A 513 17.02 27.75 -11.72
N ALA A 514 16.24 28.04 -10.65
CA ALA A 514 16.62 27.65 -9.30
C ALA A 514 16.76 26.12 -9.15
N PHE A 515 16.13 25.37 -10.05
CA PHE A 515 16.29 23.91 -10.14
C PHE A 515 17.76 23.49 -10.35
N ASP A 516 18.50 24.17 -11.23
CA ASP A 516 19.88 23.81 -11.51
C ASP A 516 20.76 23.92 -10.25
N LYS A 517 20.52 24.99 -9.47
CA LYS A 517 21.20 25.18 -8.19
C LYS A 517 20.79 24.14 -7.14
N PHE A 518 19.53 23.72 -7.15
CA PHE A 518 19.05 22.62 -6.31
C PHE A 518 19.81 21.34 -6.63
N VAL A 519 19.95 20.95 -7.90
CA VAL A 519 20.67 19.74 -8.31
C VAL A 519 22.14 19.77 -7.85
N GLU A 520 22.83 20.90 -8.04
CA GLU A 520 24.21 21.07 -7.54
C GLU A 520 24.29 20.87 -6.02
N ASN A 521 23.43 21.53 -5.28
CA ASN A 521 23.40 21.46 -3.82
C ASN A 521 23.02 20.07 -3.31
N TRP A 522 22.04 19.41 -3.96
CA TRP A 522 21.62 18.06 -3.63
C TRP A 522 22.77 17.05 -3.78
N ASN A 523 23.50 17.12 -4.91
CA ASN A 523 24.67 16.29 -5.17
C ASN A 523 25.76 16.53 -4.13
N ALA A 524 26.11 17.80 -3.85
CA ALA A 524 27.14 18.18 -2.89
C ALA A 524 26.80 17.82 -1.44
N SER A 525 25.48 17.74 -1.10
CA SER A 525 24.99 17.39 0.25
C SER A 525 24.84 15.89 0.47
N GLY A 526 25.41 15.05 -0.39
CA GLY A 526 25.42 13.58 -0.26
C GLY A 526 24.65 12.84 -1.34
N GLY A 527 23.93 13.53 -2.22
CA GLY A 527 23.14 12.91 -3.28
C GLY A 527 23.96 12.04 -4.25
N GLU A 528 25.17 12.48 -4.61
CA GLU A 528 26.09 11.68 -5.43
C GLU A 528 26.48 10.36 -4.73
N GLN A 529 26.80 10.42 -3.44
CA GLN A 529 27.13 9.23 -2.66
C GLN A 529 25.91 8.30 -2.49
N ILE A 530 24.72 8.86 -2.23
CA ILE A 530 23.47 8.09 -2.16
C ILE A 530 23.22 7.37 -3.49
N THR A 531 23.39 8.07 -4.63
CA THR A 531 23.20 7.48 -5.95
C THR A 531 24.14 6.29 -6.18
N LYS A 532 25.38 6.38 -5.73
CA LYS A 532 26.33 5.27 -5.78
C LYS A 532 25.87 4.09 -4.92
N GLU A 533 25.52 4.33 -3.66
CA GLU A 533 25.06 3.30 -2.71
C GLU A 533 23.80 2.59 -3.19
N VAL A 534 22.84 3.34 -3.74
CA VAL A 534 21.61 2.80 -4.34
C VAL A 534 21.90 1.88 -5.53
N ASN A 535 22.83 2.26 -6.40
CA ASN A 535 23.22 1.43 -7.53
C ASN A 535 24.01 0.19 -7.12
N GLU A 536 24.85 0.26 -6.10
CA GLU A 536 25.53 -0.91 -5.52
C GLU A 536 24.51 -1.90 -4.96
N TRP A 537 23.51 -1.42 -4.22
CA TRP A 537 22.39 -2.25 -3.76
C TRP A 537 21.63 -2.88 -4.94
N TYR A 538 21.25 -2.09 -5.93
CA TYR A 538 20.48 -2.57 -7.07
C TYR A 538 21.21 -3.68 -7.83
N GLN A 539 22.50 -3.53 -8.06
CA GLN A 539 23.33 -4.59 -8.64
C GLN A 539 23.34 -5.87 -7.80
N SER A 540 23.37 -5.75 -6.46
CA SER A 540 23.38 -6.91 -5.57
C SER A 540 22.10 -7.74 -5.60
N VAL A 541 20.94 -7.13 -5.90
CA VAL A 541 19.66 -7.81 -5.96
C VAL A 541 19.28 -8.21 -7.39
N SER A 542 19.62 -7.42 -8.40
CA SER A 542 19.31 -7.69 -9.81
C SER A 542 20.20 -8.77 -10.44
N ALA A 543 21.43 -8.95 -9.97
CA ALA A 543 22.34 -10.00 -10.47
C ALA A 543 21.94 -11.44 -10.04
N LYS A 544 20.91 -11.58 -9.20
CA LYS A 544 20.42 -12.88 -8.70
C LYS A 544 19.17 -13.38 -9.44
N LYS A 545 18.79 -12.71 -10.53
CA LYS A 545 17.68 -13.13 -11.41
C LYS A 545 18.10 -14.22 -12.38
#